data_4e57d7faa2d8a684a2d7f36055dc99b1
#
_entry.id   4e57d7faa2d8a684a2d7f36055dc99b1
#
_cell.length_a   1.000
_cell.length_b   1.000
_cell.length_c   1.000
_cell.angle_alpha   90.00
_cell.angle_beta   90.00
_cell.angle_gamma   90.00
#
_symmetry.space_group_name_H-M   'P 1'
#
loop_
_entity.id
_entity.type
_entity.pdbx_description
1 polymer ?
#
loop_
_entity_poly.entity_id
_entity_poly.type
_entity_poly.pdbx_seq_one_letter_code
_entity_poly.pdbx_strand_id
1 'polypeptide(L)'
;MDIYLDNSATTRPYKMVVEKVADTMSNFYGNPSSLHRKGIEAEKIIKTARKQIADTIGAVPNEIIFTSGGTEADNLAIMGICDANRGRQIIATPLEHPAIGNTLRTMEKSGYHVDFIPVNASGVVDLEAFEK
;
A
#
# COMPACT_ATOMS: atom_id res chain seq x y z
N MET A 1 -9.76 -19.99 -26.83
CA MET A 1 -8.66 -19.69 -25.90
C MET A 1 -8.83 -18.25 -25.48
N ASP A 2 -8.96 -17.97 -24.18
CA ASP A 2 -9.15 -16.63 -23.67
C ASP A 2 -7.76 -16.06 -23.32
N ILE A 3 -7.41 -14.91 -23.91
CA ILE A 3 -6.10 -14.27 -23.69
C ILE A 3 -6.31 -12.93 -22.99
N TYR A 4 -5.84 -12.84 -21.74
CA TYR A 4 -5.93 -11.64 -20.92
C TYR A 4 -4.55 -10.95 -20.84
N LEU A 5 -4.46 -9.74 -21.37
CA LEU A 5 -3.19 -8.99 -21.48
C LEU A 5 -3.14 -7.74 -20.57
N ASP A 6 -4.15 -7.51 -19.75
CA ASP A 6 -4.25 -6.34 -18.87
C ASP A 6 -3.91 -6.67 -17.40
N ASN A 7 -2.86 -7.45 -17.21
CA ASN A 7 -2.43 -7.86 -15.85
C ASN A 7 -1.86 -6.71 -15.01
N SER A 8 -1.52 -5.58 -15.63
CA SER A 8 -1.13 -4.37 -14.91
C SER A 8 -2.30 -3.71 -14.16
N ALA A 9 -3.52 -3.86 -14.65
CA ALA A 9 -4.72 -3.36 -13.98
C ALA A 9 -5.26 -4.37 -12.97
N THR A 10 -5.42 -5.64 -13.37
CA THR A 10 -5.94 -6.71 -12.51
C THR A 10 -5.29 -8.04 -12.86
N THR A 11 -5.18 -8.93 -11.88
CA THR A 11 -4.65 -10.28 -12.09
C THR A 11 -5.62 -11.31 -11.50
N ARG A 12 -5.84 -12.40 -12.22
CA ARG A 12 -6.68 -13.50 -11.72
C ARG A 12 -6.07 -14.10 -10.46
N PRO A 13 -6.79 -14.15 -9.34
CA PRO A 13 -6.28 -14.76 -8.12
C PRO A 13 -5.99 -16.25 -8.31
N TYR A 14 -4.96 -16.75 -7.63
CA TYR A 14 -4.74 -18.19 -7.56
C TYR A 14 -5.92 -18.89 -6.89
N LYS A 15 -6.23 -20.12 -7.33
CA LYS A 15 -7.35 -20.91 -6.79
C LYS A 15 -7.29 -21.04 -5.27
N MET A 16 -6.10 -21.33 -4.72
CA MET A 16 -5.90 -21.43 -3.28
C MET A 16 -6.21 -20.13 -2.51
N VAL A 17 -6.01 -18.96 -3.13
CA VAL A 17 -6.36 -17.66 -2.53
C VAL A 17 -7.87 -17.50 -2.48
N VAL A 18 -8.58 -17.83 -3.59
CA VAL A 18 -10.05 -17.78 -3.65
C VAL A 18 -10.65 -18.70 -2.59
N GLU A 19 -10.15 -19.94 -2.49
CA GLU A 19 -10.60 -20.91 -1.50
C GLU A 19 -10.35 -20.41 -0.07
N LYS A 20 -9.19 -19.82 0.21
CA LYS A 20 -8.87 -19.27 1.54
C LYS A 20 -9.73 -18.06 1.91
N VAL A 21 -10.05 -17.19 0.96
CA VAL A 21 -10.98 -16.07 1.17
C VAL A 21 -12.37 -16.60 1.52
N ALA A 22 -12.90 -17.57 0.73
CA ALA A 22 -14.21 -18.16 0.95
C ALA A 22 -14.28 -18.88 2.32
N ASP A 23 -13.25 -19.65 2.68
CA ASP A 23 -13.14 -20.31 3.99
C ASP A 23 -13.16 -19.29 5.13
N THR A 24 -12.37 -18.22 4.99
CA THR A 24 -12.28 -17.17 6.03
C THR A 24 -13.63 -16.47 6.22
N MET A 25 -14.29 -16.08 5.13
CA MET A 25 -15.61 -15.43 5.18
C MET A 25 -16.68 -16.34 5.80
N SER A 26 -16.62 -17.64 5.53
CA SER A 26 -17.63 -18.60 6.01
C SER A 26 -17.43 -19.01 7.47
N ASN A 27 -16.19 -19.19 7.89
CA ASN A 27 -15.87 -19.86 9.17
C ASN A 27 -15.30 -18.91 10.23
N PHE A 28 -14.67 -17.78 9.82
CA PHE A 28 -13.94 -16.87 10.71
C PHE A 28 -14.48 -15.42 10.66
N TYR A 29 -15.79 -15.31 10.60
CA TYR A 29 -16.53 -14.04 10.48
C TYR A 29 -16.58 -13.20 11.74
N GLY A 30 -15.94 -13.62 12.85
CA GLY A 30 -15.92 -12.90 14.10
C GLY A 30 -15.16 -11.58 14.01
N ASN A 31 -15.63 -10.58 14.79
CA ASN A 31 -14.86 -9.33 14.91
C ASN A 31 -13.56 -9.61 15.70
N PRO A 32 -12.38 -9.37 15.11
CA PRO A 32 -11.09 -9.65 15.76
C PRO A 32 -10.83 -8.83 17.03
N SER A 33 -11.58 -7.75 17.25
CA SER A 33 -11.50 -6.96 18.50
C SER A 33 -12.37 -7.51 19.63
N SER A 34 -13.18 -8.54 19.38
CA SER A 34 -14.05 -9.13 20.40
C SER A 34 -13.33 -10.18 21.25
N LEU A 35 -13.58 -10.16 22.57
CA LEU A 35 -12.92 -11.05 23.53
C LEU A 35 -13.51 -12.47 23.58
N HIS A 36 -14.61 -12.73 22.89
CA HIS A 36 -15.21 -14.06 22.83
C HIS A 36 -14.50 -14.96 21.79
N ARG A 37 -14.74 -16.26 21.88
CA ARG A 37 -14.06 -17.29 21.06
C ARG A 37 -13.96 -16.95 19.56
N LYS A 38 -15.07 -16.50 18.94
CA LYS A 38 -15.09 -16.16 17.51
C LYS A 38 -14.19 -14.97 17.15
N GLY A 39 -14.11 -13.97 18.03
CA GLY A 39 -13.19 -12.85 17.86
C GLY A 39 -11.73 -13.29 17.95
N ILE A 40 -11.40 -14.11 18.95
CA ILE A 40 -10.04 -14.63 19.15
C ILE A 40 -9.61 -15.52 17.96
N GLU A 41 -10.51 -16.34 17.40
CA GLU A 41 -10.27 -17.14 16.20
C GLU A 41 -9.92 -16.24 15.00
N ALA A 42 -10.69 -15.18 14.76
CA ALA A 42 -10.44 -14.20 13.69
C ALA A 42 -9.12 -13.42 13.91
N GLU A 43 -8.85 -12.98 15.14
CA GLU A 43 -7.61 -12.29 15.50
C GLU A 43 -6.36 -13.14 15.19
N LYS A 44 -6.39 -14.44 15.51
CA LYS A 44 -5.28 -15.36 15.24
C LYS A 44 -4.95 -15.44 13.75
N ILE A 45 -5.98 -15.46 12.87
CA ILE A 45 -5.77 -15.49 11.42
C ILE A 45 -5.06 -14.21 10.96
N ILE A 46 -5.53 -13.04 11.42
CA ILE A 46 -4.91 -11.76 11.08
C ILE A 46 -3.46 -11.70 11.57
N LYS A 47 -3.20 -12.12 12.81
CA LYS A 47 -1.84 -12.16 13.37
C LYS A 47 -0.92 -13.09 12.55
N THR A 48 -1.43 -14.25 12.14
CA THR A 48 -0.68 -15.20 11.30
C THR A 48 -0.36 -14.60 9.94
N ALA A 49 -1.34 -14.01 9.26
CA ALA A 49 -1.15 -13.37 7.96
C ALA A 49 -0.14 -12.21 8.06
N ARG A 50 -0.27 -11.38 9.09
CA ARG A 50 0.65 -10.26 9.37
C ARG A 50 2.08 -10.74 9.55
N LYS A 51 2.28 -11.81 10.34
CA LYS A 51 3.60 -12.40 10.53
C LYS A 51 4.18 -12.97 9.22
N GLN A 52 3.37 -13.68 8.44
CA GLN A 52 3.81 -14.24 7.15
C GLN A 52 4.28 -13.14 6.20
N ILE A 53 3.54 -12.03 6.09
CA ILE A 53 3.94 -10.89 5.25
C ILE A 53 5.23 -10.27 5.79
N ALA A 54 5.32 -10.01 7.08
CA ALA A 54 6.52 -9.44 7.70
C ALA A 54 7.76 -10.29 7.42
N ASP A 55 7.65 -11.62 7.59
CA ASP A 55 8.75 -12.56 7.33
C ASP A 55 9.25 -12.50 5.87
N THR A 56 8.36 -12.23 4.89
CA THR A 56 8.75 -12.16 3.46
C THR A 56 9.59 -10.94 3.10
N ILE A 57 9.49 -9.87 3.86
CA ILE A 57 10.18 -8.60 3.60
C ILE A 57 11.21 -8.25 4.67
N GLY A 58 11.46 -9.15 5.63
CA GLY A 58 12.41 -8.93 6.72
C GLY A 58 11.96 -7.88 7.74
N ALA A 59 10.64 -7.64 7.86
CA ALA A 59 10.04 -6.72 8.82
C ALA A 59 9.56 -7.44 10.08
N VAL A 60 9.19 -6.68 11.11
CA VAL A 60 8.46 -7.21 12.27
C VAL A 60 6.95 -7.05 12.07
N PRO A 61 6.11 -7.93 12.67
CA PRO A 61 4.65 -7.90 12.45
C PRO A 61 3.98 -6.56 12.71
N ASN A 62 4.48 -5.77 13.66
CA ASN A 62 3.92 -4.45 14.00
C ASN A 62 4.18 -3.36 12.94
N GLU A 63 5.09 -3.60 12.00
CA GLU A 63 5.36 -2.71 10.86
C GLU A 63 4.41 -2.94 9.69
N ILE A 64 3.60 -4.02 9.72
CA ILE A 64 2.65 -4.33 8.68
C ILE A 64 1.30 -3.69 9.00
N ILE A 65 0.80 -2.86 8.11
CA ILE A 65 -0.51 -2.22 8.22
C ILE A 65 -1.38 -2.73 7.06
N PHE A 66 -2.53 -3.32 7.38
CA PHE A 66 -3.52 -3.70 6.38
C PHE A 66 -4.38 -2.48 6.02
N THR A 67 -4.56 -2.25 4.73
CA THR A 67 -5.36 -1.18 4.16
C THR A 67 -6.40 -1.76 3.19
N SER A 68 -7.38 -0.97 2.80
CA SER A 68 -8.40 -1.36 1.82
C SER A 68 -7.85 -1.50 0.39
N GLY A 69 -6.67 -0.94 0.11
CA GLY A 69 -6.03 -1.00 -1.19
C GLY A 69 -4.86 -0.02 -1.32
N GLY A 70 -4.22 -0.01 -2.51
CA GLY A 70 -3.04 0.80 -2.78
C GLY A 70 -3.25 2.29 -2.53
N THR A 71 -4.41 2.84 -2.91
CA THR A 71 -4.71 4.27 -2.69
C THR A 71 -4.66 4.65 -1.22
N GLU A 72 -5.23 3.84 -0.33
CA GLU A 72 -5.15 4.09 1.11
C GLU A 72 -3.72 3.92 1.62
N ALA A 73 -3.01 2.89 1.16
CA ALA A 73 -1.63 2.64 1.54
C ALA A 73 -0.70 3.81 1.17
N ASP A 74 -0.80 4.31 -0.06
CA ASP A 74 0.00 5.43 -0.56
C ASP A 74 -0.30 6.71 0.25
N ASN A 75 -1.58 7.01 0.48
CA ASN A 75 -1.97 8.17 1.29
C ASN A 75 -1.45 8.06 2.72
N LEU A 76 -1.63 6.90 3.35
CA LEU A 76 -1.18 6.67 4.73
C LEU A 76 0.35 6.81 4.84
N ALA A 77 1.11 6.27 3.89
CA ALA A 77 2.56 6.36 3.88
C ALA A 77 3.04 7.80 3.69
N ILE A 78 2.55 8.50 2.65
CA ILE A 78 3.00 9.85 2.33
C ILE A 78 2.62 10.83 3.45
N MET A 79 1.33 10.88 3.82
CA MET A 79 0.85 11.81 4.84
C MET A 79 1.45 11.48 6.21
N GLY A 80 1.53 10.20 6.58
CA GLY A 80 2.08 9.77 7.85
C GLY A 80 3.55 10.12 8.02
N ILE A 81 4.38 9.93 6.97
CA ILE A 81 5.79 10.31 6.99
C ILE A 81 5.93 11.84 7.05
N CYS A 82 5.14 12.57 6.28
CA CYS A 82 5.15 14.02 6.27
C CYS A 82 4.77 14.61 7.63
N ASP A 83 3.74 14.08 8.27
CA ASP A 83 3.27 14.54 9.58
C ASP A 83 4.27 14.19 10.71
N ALA A 84 4.97 13.06 10.59
CA ALA A 84 5.97 12.62 11.57
C ALA A 84 7.29 13.41 11.47
N ASN A 85 7.54 14.13 10.38
CA ASN A 85 8.78 14.84 10.12
C ASN A 85 8.58 16.37 10.09
N ARG A 86 9.65 17.10 10.40
CA ARG A 86 9.63 18.57 10.36
C ARG A 86 9.88 19.15 8.95
N GLY A 87 10.36 18.32 8.02
CA GLY A 87 10.59 18.70 6.63
C GLY A 87 9.28 19.06 5.93
N ARG A 88 9.35 20.00 5.00
CA ARG A 88 8.19 20.45 4.21
C ARG A 88 8.43 20.31 2.72
N GLN A 89 9.43 19.53 2.33
CA GLN A 89 9.75 19.25 0.93
C GLN A 89 9.49 17.79 0.62
N ILE A 90 8.86 17.54 -0.52
CA ILE A 90 8.58 16.22 -1.09
C ILE A 90 9.15 16.20 -2.49
N ILE A 91 9.90 15.15 -2.83
CA ILE A 91 10.44 14.95 -4.16
C ILE A 91 9.72 13.76 -4.78
N ALA A 92 9.25 13.92 -6.02
CA ALA A 92 8.48 12.89 -6.74
C ALA A 92 8.82 12.87 -8.23
N THR A 93 8.31 11.89 -8.94
CA THR A 93 8.35 11.87 -10.41
C THR A 93 7.00 12.29 -11.00
N PRO A 94 6.96 12.82 -12.23
CA PRO A 94 5.69 13.14 -12.90
C PRO A 94 4.95 11.88 -13.39
N LEU A 95 5.54 10.69 -13.26
CA LEU A 95 5.02 9.41 -13.74
C LEU A 95 4.21 8.66 -12.69
N GLU A 96 4.02 9.23 -11.52
CA GLU A 96 3.35 8.57 -10.40
C GLU A 96 1.88 8.21 -10.71
N HIS A 97 1.44 7.11 -10.13
CA HIS A 97 0.03 6.73 -10.18
C HIS A 97 -0.86 7.84 -9.59
N PRO A 98 -2.09 8.04 -10.10
CA PRO A 98 -3.01 9.05 -9.58
C PRO A 98 -3.23 9.04 -8.07
N ALA A 99 -3.13 7.88 -7.41
CA ALA A 99 -3.20 7.77 -5.95
C ALA A 99 -2.10 8.60 -5.25
N ILE A 100 -0.86 8.55 -5.77
CA ILE A 100 0.27 9.34 -5.29
C ILE A 100 0.11 10.80 -5.72
N GLY A 101 -0.09 11.06 -7.02
CA GLY A 101 -0.19 12.42 -7.55
C GLY A 101 -1.29 13.26 -6.91
N ASN A 102 -2.46 12.68 -6.59
CA ASN A 102 -3.53 13.39 -5.90
C ASN A 102 -3.17 13.68 -4.43
N THR A 103 -2.47 12.75 -3.77
CA THR A 103 -1.97 12.96 -2.41
C THR A 103 -0.96 14.10 -2.38
N LEU A 104 -0.01 14.13 -3.33
CA LEU A 104 0.96 15.23 -3.44
C LEU A 104 0.30 16.59 -3.61
N ARG A 105 -0.73 16.71 -4.48
CA ARG A 105 -1.52 17.94 -4.61
C ARG A 105 -2.22 18.36 -3.30
N THR A 106 -2.62 17.41 -2.49
CA THR A 106 -3.21 17.67 -1.17
C THR A 106 -2.14 18.18 -0.20
N MET A 107 -0.95 17.61 -0.25
CA MET A 107 0.19 18.06 0.56
C MET A 107 0.63 19.48 0.18
N GLU A 108 0.67 19.84 -1.11
CA GLU A 108 0.93 21.22 -1.57
C GLU A 108 -0.07 22.23 -0.95
N LYS A 109 -1.37 21.91 -0.97
CA LYS A 109 -2.41 22.73 -0.33
C LYS A 109 -2.22 22.86 1.19
N SER A 110 -1.55 21.88 1.81
CA SER A 110 -1.22 21.85 3.23
C SER A 110 0.12 22.53 3.56
N GLY A 111 0.74 23.17 2.55
CA GLY A 111 1.96 23.99 2.73
C GLY A 111 3.26 23.20 2.58
N TYR A 112 3.22 22.03 1.94
CA TYR A 112 4.43 21.32 1.51
C TYR A 112 4.87 21.82 0.13
N HIS A 113 6.16 21.83 -0.10
CA HIS A 113 6.75 22.07 -1.41
C HIS A 113 6.97 20.72 -2.11
N VAL A 114 6.44 20.56 -3.33
CA VAL A 114 6.58 19.33 -4.10
C VAL A 114 7.42 19.62 -5.34
N ASP A 115 8.58 18.98 -5.41
CA ASP A 115 9.48 19.06 -6.56
C ASP A 115 9.32 17.81 -7.43
N PHE A 116 9.06 18.02 -8.72
CA PHE A 116 8.99 16.94 -9.69
C PHE A 116 10.30 16.82 -10.45
N ILE A 117 11.01 15.70 -10.27
CA ILE A 117 12.25 15.42 -10.98
C ILE A 117 11.91 15.09 -12.45
N PRO A 118 12.56 15.73 -13.43
CA PRO A 118 12.36 15.41 -14.83
C PRO A 118 12.67 13.96 -15.15
N VAL A 119 11.94 13.43 -16.13
CA VAL A 119 12.18 12.09 -16.70
C VAL A 119 12.40 12.23 -18.21
N ASN A 120 13.26 11.42 -18.77
CA ASN A 120 13.50 11.40 -20.21
C ASN A 120 12.37 10.67 -20.97
N ALA A 121 12.43 10.66 -22.29
CA ALA A 121 11.41 10.02 -23.14
C ALA A 121 11.28 8.50 -22.92
N SER A 122 12.25 7.86 -22.28
CA SER A 122 12.21 6.44 -21.89
C SER A 122 11.68 6.22 -20.46
N GLY A 123 11.25 7.27 -19.76
CA GLY A 123 10.74 7.19 -18.40
C GLY A 123 11.83 7.03 -17.33
N VAL A 124 13.09 7.32 -17.65
CA VAL A 124 14.20 7.26 -16.69
C VAL A 124 14.39 8.61 -16.05
N VAL A 125 14.55 8.62 -14.72
CA VAL A 125 14.79 9.83 -13.92
C VAL A 125 16.10 10.50 -14.32
N ASP A 126 16.09 11.83 -14.42
CA ASP A 126 17.28 12.65 -14.62
C ASP A 126 18.02 12.86 -13.29
N LEU A 127 19.06 12.08 -13.07
CA LEU A 127 19.86 12.13 -11.83
C LEU A 127 20.63 13.44 -11.67
N GLU A 128 21.05 14.09 -12.77
CA GLU A 128 21.73 15.39 -12.68
C GLU A 128 20.78 16.51 -12.22
N ALA A 129 19.50 16.41 -12.58
CA ALA A 129 18.46 17.31 -12.09
C ALA A 129 18.09 17.04 -10.63
N PHE A 130 18.29 15.80 -10.15
CA PHE A 130 18.04 15.43 -8.75
C PHE A 130 19.11 16.00 -7.79
N GLU A 131 20.35 16.17 -8.24
CA GLU A 131 21.47 16.66 -7.44
C GLU A 131 21.51 18.20 -7.30
N LYS A 132 20.66 18.92 -8.04
CA LYS A 132 20.53 20.39 -8.02
C LYS A 132 19.41 20.87 -7.11
#